data_5485ae70f3d1a5fd3df1a2490a085037
#
_entry.id   5485ae70f3d1a5fd3df1a2490a085037
#
_cell.length_a   1.000
_cell.length_b   1.000
_cell.length_c   1.000
_cell.angle_alpha   90.00
_cell.angle_beta   90.00
_cell.angle_gamma   90.00
#
_symmetry.space_group_name_H-M   'P 1'
#
loop_
_entity.id
_entity.type
_entity.pdbx_description
1 polymer ?
#
loop_
_entity_poly.entity_id
_entity_poly.type
_entity_poly.pdbx_seq_one_letter_code
_entity_poly.pdbx_strand_id
1 'polypeptide(L)'
;MSGAHTFPPEPRILVITMRRLGDVLLTTPLVQALRRGIPGARVDVLVFRGTEGILAGNPDIDRVITVPERPSAVAMARLVGQLWRRYDLALSTQTGDRPTFLAAIAGRFRVGLVPKNTAGWKRLALNLCVTAESDLHRVLELQRLAGALGIDVPPQIVLPQSQTPPPARPRYAVLHANPMYRIRRWTDAGWRALAQALHERGLAVVVTGGPSADERDYLDRLWNPVQPPVERCDGRLPWGEMAQLLSGAAVYVGPDTSMTHLAAGAGCPTVAIYGPASPRGMGPWPVGGLREPWAHAGTIQQRGNVWLVQNPLPCMPCDRLGCERHLESYSVCLDELPARQVIAAVDSALSRIAAVPSVLPASAK
;
A
#
# COMPACT_ATOMS: atom_id res chain seq x y z
N MET A 1 -12.69 -4.45 32.10
CA MET A 1 -13.63 -3.49 31.49
C MET A 1 -12.91 -2.14 31.43
N SER A 2 -12.27 -1.82 30.31
CA SER A 2 -11.63 -0.51 30.11
C SER A 2 -12.72 0.52 29.88
N GLY A 3 -12.86 1.51 30.76
CA GLY A 3 -13.81 2.61 30.56
C GLY A 3 -13.54 3.29 29.21
N ALA A 4 -14.54 3.40 28.36
CA ALA A 4 -14.45 4.09 27.10
C ALA A 4 -13.96 5.53 27.35
N HIS A 5 -12.82 5.89 26.75
CA HIS A 5 -12.32 7.26 26.86
C HIS A 5 -13.32 8.21 26.17
N THR A 6 -13.81 9.20 26.92
CA THR A 6 -14.78 10.18 26.40
C THR A 6 -14.01 11.32 25.73
N PHE A 7 -14.28 11.55 24.46
CA PHE A 7 -13.72 12.66 23.68
C PHE A 7 -14.67 13.88 23.69
N PRO A 8 -14.17 15.11 23.44
CA PRO A 8 -15.01 16.27 23.21
C PRO A 8 -15.88 16.08 21.95
N PRO A 9 -16.91 16.92 21.72
CA PRO A 9 -17.84 16.75 20.58
C PRO A 9 -17.20 16.75 19.19
N GLU A 10 -16.08 17.50 18.99
CA GLU A 10 -15.30 17.56 17.75
C GLU A 10 -13.81 17.27 18.03
N PRO A 11 -13.45 16.02 18.33
CA PRO A 11 -12.09 15.73 18.75
C PRO A 11 -11.12 15.83 17.59
N ARG A 12 -9.96 16.42 17.85
CA ARG A 12 -8.86 16.48 16.92
C ARG A 12 -7.95 15.25 17.10
N ILE A 13 -7.77 14.52 16.04
CA ILE A 13 -7.01 13.26 16.04
C ILE A 13 -5.79 13.41 15.14
N LEU A 14 -4.63 12.94 15.61
CA LEU A 14 -3.42 12.85 14.83
C LEU A 14 -3.03 11.39 14.63
N VAL A 15 -2.94 10.95 13.38
CA VAL A 15 -2.37 9.65 13.00
C VAL A 15 -0.96 9.86 12.47
N ILE A 16 0.03 9.24 13.10
CA ILE A 16 1.44 9.40 12.75
C ILE A 16 1.91 8.14 12.01
N THR A 17 2.18 8.29 10.70
CA THR A 17 2.68 7.23 9.82
C THR A 17 3.89 7.74 9.03
N MET A 18 5.07 7.66 9.63
CA MET A 18 6.34 8.09 9.02
C MET A 18 7.00 6.88 8.35
N ARG A 19 6.45 6.44 7.22
CA ARG A 19 6.88 5.26 6.46
C ARG A 19 6.78 5.51 4.94
N ARG A 20 7.00 4.45 4.14
CA ARG A 20 6.93 4.52 2.69
C ARG A 20 5.49 4.57 2.18
N LEU A 21 5.32 4.92 0.91
CA LEU A 21 4.02 5.09 0.25
C LEU A 21 3.03 3.94 0.49
N GLY A 22 3.49 2.69 0.38
CA GLY A 22 2.63 1.51 0.61
C GLY A 22 2.11 1.44 2.04
N ASP A 23 2.97 1.69 3.04
CA ASP A 23 2.56 1.73 4.46
C ASP A 23 1.55 2.87 4.72
N VAL A 24 1.75 4.03 4.07
CA VAL A 24 0.82 5.18 4.20
C VAL A 24 -0.54 4.82 3.64
N LEU A 25 -0.60 4.18 2.45
CA LEU A 25 -1.86 3.69 1.87
C LEU A 25 -2.53 2.67 2.79
N LEU A 26 -1.79 1.71 3.33
CA LEU A 26 -2.30 0.69 4.25
C LEU A 26 -2.73 1.25 5.62
N THR A 27 -2.47 2.53 5.91
CA THR A 27 -2.96 3.21 7.11
C THR A 27 -4.36 3.83 6.89
N THR A 28 -4.80 4.01 5.66
CA THR A 28 -6.11 4.65 5.37
C THR A 28 -7.30 3.93 5.99
N PRO A 29 -7.35 2.58 6.15
CA PRO A 29 -8.43 1.92 6.89
C PRO A 29 -8.50 2.32 8.36
N LEU A 30 -7.36 2.53 9.04
CA LEU A 30 -7.35 3.04 10.41
C LEU A 30 -7.90 4.46 10.47
N VAL A 31 -7.48 5.34 9.55
CA VAL A 31 -7.99 6.72 9.46
C VAL A 31 -9.51 6.72 9.29
N GLN A 32 -10.02 5.90 8.37
CA GLN A 32 -11.46 5.73 8.14
C GLN A 32 -12.19 5.22 9.39
N ALA A 33 -11.61 4.23 10.08
CA ALA A 33 -12.19 3.70 11.32
C ALA A 33 -12.31 4.77 12.41
N LEU A 34 -11.28 5.60 12.59
CA LEU A 34 -11.32 6.72 13.54
C LEU A 34 -12.36 7.77 13.16
N ARG A 35 -12.43 8.14 11.86
CA ARG A 35 -13.38 9.12 11.34
C ARG A 35 -14.84 8.69 11.54
N ARG A 36 -15.12 7.41 11.28
CA ARG A 36 -16.47 6.84 11.40
C ARG A 36 -16.84 6.43 12.82
N GLY A 37 -15.86 5.94 13.59
CA GLY A 37 -16.09 5.42 14.94
C GLY A 37 -16.13 6.49 16.04
N ILE A 38 -15.63 7.70 15.78
CA ILE A 38 -15.63 8.81 16.73
C ILE A 38 -16.47 9.96 16.14
N PRO A 39 -17.67 10.23 16.66
CA PRO A 39 -18.51 11.30 16.14
C PRO A 39 -17.83 12.68 16.16
N GLY A 40 -17.96 13.43 15.07
CA GLY A 40 -17.38 14.76 14.92
C GLY A 40 -15.85 14.80 14.78
N ALA A 41 -15.17 13.63 14.72
CA ALA A 41 -13.71 13.57 14.65
C ALA A 41 -13.15 14.35 13.46
N ARG A 42 -12.08 15.12 13.70
CA ARG A 42 -11.22 15.72 12.68
C ARG A 42 -9.87 15.02 12.70
N VAL A 43 -9.50 14.42 11.57
CA VAL A 43 -8.33 13.55 11.49
C VAL A 43 -7.24 14.18 10.63
N ASP A 44 -6.13 14.50 11.27
CA ASP A 44 -4.88 14.93 10.61
C ASP A 44 -3.93 13.72 10.52
N VAL A 45 -3.16 13.64 9.42
CA VAL A 45 -2.18 12.56 9.23
C VAL A 45 -0.79 13.15 9.05
N LEU A 46 0.20 12.68 9.84
CA LEU A 46 1.60 13.06 9.73
C LEU A 46 2.36 11.97 8.97
N VAL A 47 2.96 12.37 7.84
CA VAL A 47 3.71 11.48 6.94
C VAL A 47 5.08 12.05 6.57
N PHE A 48 5.95 11.22 5.97
CA PHE A 48 7.16 11.73 5.34
C PHE A 48 6.82 12.54 4.08
N ARG A 49 7.59 13.62 3.86
CA ARG A 49 7.51 14.40 2.62
C ARG A 49 7.78 13.50 1.41
N GLY A 50 6.95 13.65 0.38
CA GLY A 50 6.98 12.82 -0.84
C GLY A 50 6.07 11.60 -0.77
N THR A 51 5.42 11.34 0.38
CA THR A 51 4.43 10.25 0.49
C THR A 51 2.99 10.74 0.62
N GLU A 52 2.79 12.06 0.74
CA GLU A 52 1.49 12.69 0.93
C GLU A 52 0.53 12.51 -0.25
N GLY A 53 1.06 12.41 -1.46
CA GLY A 53 0.25 12.29 -2.66
C GLY A 53 -0.68 11.07 -2.69
N ILE A 54 -0.31 9.97 -2.01
CA ILE A 54 -1.13 8.76 -1.91
C ILE A 54 -2.40 8.97 -1.05
N LEU A 55 -2.47 10.08 -0.30
CA LEU A 55 -3.61 10.49 0.53
C LEU A 55 -4.45 11.60 -0.12
N ALA A 56 -4.12 12.03 -1.35
CA ALA A 56 -4.78 13.13 -2.02
C ALA A 56 -6.29 12.89 -2.17
N GLY A 57 -7.12 13.88 -1.77
CA GLY A 57 -8.57 13.79 -1.89
C GLY A 57 -9.24 12.75 -0.98
N ASN A 58 -8.53 12.18 -0.01
CA ASN A 58 -9.13 11.24 0.93
C ASN A 58 -10.15 11.96 1.83
N PRO A 59 -11.45 11.58 1.78
CA PRO A 59 -12.52 12.30 2.50
C PRO A 59 -12.47 12.14 4.02
N ASP A 60 -11.71 11.17 4.52
CA ASP A 60 -11.57 10.90 5.95
C ASP A 60 -10.43 11.71 6.60
N ILE A 61 -9.67 12.50 5.80
CA ILE A 61 -8.52 13.29 6.25
C ILE A 61 -8.81 14.78 6.11
N ASP A 62 -8.69 15.52 7.21
CA ASP A 62 -8.85 16.97 7.20
C ASP A 62 -7.55 17.67 6.79
N ARG A 63 -6.39 17.15 7.22
CA ARG A 63 -5.08 17.72 6.90
C ARG A 63 -3.97 16.69 6.83
N VAL A 64 -3.10 16.79 5.81
CA VAL A 64 -1.85 16.03 5.75
C VAL A 64 -0.70 16.95 6.18
N ILE A 65 0.07 16.51 7.17
CA ILE A 65 1.26 17.19 7.69
C ILE A 65 2.47 16.42 7.20
N THR A 66 3.44 17.12 6.61
CA THR A 66 4.65 16.46 6.09
C THR A 66 5.89 16.83 6.90
N VAL A 67 6.79 15.86 7.04
CA VAL A 67 8.10 16.06 7.66
C VAL A 67 9.18 15.39 6.80
N PRO A 68 10.37 15.99 6.63
CA PRO A 68 11.48 15.31 5.96
C PRO A 68 11.85 14.00 6.68
N GLU A 69 12.33 13.00 5.95
CA GLU A 69 12.79 11.75 6.56
C GLU A 69 13.94 11.98 7.55
N ARG A 70 14.84 12.93 7.21
CA ARG A 70 15.93 13.41 8.07
C ARG A 70 15.76 14.92 8.30
N PRO A 71 14.91 15.32 9.25
CA PRO A 71 14.69 16.74 9.53
C PRO A 71 15.90 17.36 10.23
N SER A 72 16.19 18.62 9.93
CA SER A 72 17.11 19.41 10.74
C SER A 72 16.52 19.67 12.14
N ALA A 73 17.36 20.05 13.10
CA ALA A 73 16.90 20.40 14.45
C ALA A 73 15.84 21.54 14.42
N VAL A 74 16.02 22.52 13.57
CA VAL A 74 15.06 23.62 13.39
C VAL A 74 13.73 23.12 12.82
N ALA A 75 13.77 22.25 11.81
CA ALA A 75 12.56 21.65 11.25
C ALA A 75 11.82 20.78 12.28
N MET A 76 12.55 20.05 13.10
CA MET A 76 11.97 19.24 14.19
C MET A 76 11.36 20.14 15.27
N ALA A 77 12.05 21.21 15.70
CA ALA A 77 11.54 22.14 16.70
C ALA A 77 10.26 22.85 16.20
N ARG A 78 10.19 23.24 14.91
CA ARG A 78 8.97 23.79 14.30
C ARG A 78 7.83 22.77 14.31
N LEU A 79 8.10 21.52 13.95
CA LEU A 79 7.10 20.46 13.98
C LEU A 79 6.59 20.23 15.41
N VAL A 80 7.49 20.15 16.40
CA VAL A 80 7.13 20.04 17.82
C VAL A 80 6.22 21.19 18.24
N GLY A 81 6.57 22.45 17.95
CA GLY A 81 5.73 23.60 18.25
C GLY A 81 4.37 23.59 17.54
N GLN A 82 4.35 23.08 16.29
CA GLN A 82 3.11 22.91 15.53
C GLN A 82 2.18 21.85 16.14
N LEU A 83 2.72 20.79 16.73
CA LEU A 83 1.95 19.66 17.25
C LEU A 83 1.64 19.77 18.74
N TRP A 84 2.37 20.58 19.49
CA TRP A 84 2.33 20.61 20.97
C TRP A 84 0.91 20.71 21.53
N ARG A 85 0.44 19.60 22.16
CA ARG A 85 -0.89 19.46 22.82
C ARG A 85 -2.09 19.93 22.00
N ARG A 86 -2.00 19.84 20.66
CA ARG A 86 -3.07 20.30 19.75
C ARG A 86 -4.13 19.25 19.46
N TYR A 87 -3.91 18.02 19.88
CA TYR A 87 -4.79 16.90 19.57
C TYR A 87 -5.35 16.28 20.84
N ASP A 88 -6.63 15.92 20.78
CA ASP A 88 -7.28 15.18 21.86
C ASP A 88 -6.82 13.72 21.87
N LEU A 89 -6.55 13.16 20.67
CA LEU A 89 -6.01 11.82 20.48
C LEU A 89 -4.82 11.84 19.50
N ALA A 90 -3.73 11.19 19.84
CA ALA A 90 -2.61 10.95 18.93
C ALA A 90 -2.28 9.47 18.87
N LEU A 91 -2.15 8.94 17.63
CA LEU A 91 -1.82 7.54 17.39
C LEU A 91 -0.45 7.42 16.73
N SER A 92 0.42 6.57 17.32
CA SER A 92 1.65 6.11 16.69
C SER A 92 1.41 4.76 16.01
N THR A 93 1.47 4.72 14.69
CA THR A 93 1.29 3.49 13.91
C THR A 93 2.55 2.62 13.85
N GLN A 94 3.62 3.00 14.52
CA GLN A 94 4.94 2.36 14.45
C GLN A 94 5.52 2.16 15.84
N THR A 95 6.40 1.18 15.94
CA THR A 95 7.11 0.85 17.20
C THR A 95 8.33 1.74 17.46
N GLY A 96 8.71 2.63 16.52
CA GLY A 96 9.90 3.49 16.61
C GLY A 96 9.79 4.59 17.68
N ASP A 97 10.92 5.14 18.09
CA ASP A 97 10.96 6.18 19.14
C ASP A 97 10.38 7.52 18.66
N ARG A 98 10.75 7.96 17.46
CA ARG A 98 10.28 9.25 16.92
C ARG A 98 8.75 9.36 16.81
N PRO A 99 8.03 8.39 16.22
CA PRO A 99 6.57 8.48 16.17
C PRO A 99 5.93 8.42 17.55
N THR A 100 6.46 7.62 18.47
CA THR A 100 6.00 7.57 19.87
C THR A 100 6.22 8.92 20.58
N PHE A 101 7.38 9.54 20.42
CA PHE A 101 7.69 10.86 20.97
C PHE A 101 6.74 11.93 20.42
N LEU A 102 6.53 11.96 19.08
CA LEU A 102 5.62 12.92 18.46
C LEU A 102 4.16 12.71 18.93
N ALA A 103 3.72 11.47 19.12
CA ALA A 103 2.42 11.20 19.72
C ALA A 103 2.33 11.72 21.16
N ALA A 104 3.41 11.54 21.95
CA ALA A 104 3.47 11.98 23.35
C ALA A 104 3.35 13.49 23.52
N ILE A 105 3.95 14.26 22.61
CA ILE A 105 3.86 15.73 22.66
C ILE A 105 2.59 16.29 22.05
N ALA A 106 2.03 15.62 21.06
CA ALA A 106 0.89 16.09 20.29
C ALA A 106 -0.44 15.84 21.00
N GLY A 107 -0.62 14.65 21.57
CA GLY A 107 -1.92 14.18 22.08
C GLY A 107 -2.11 14.36 23.58
N ARG A 108 -3.33 14.63 23.99
CA ARG A 108 -3.77 14.52 25.38
C ARG A 108 -3.96 13.05 25.75
N PHE A 109 -4.64 12.29 24.89
CA PHE A 109 -4.71 10.84 24.96
C PHE A 109 -3.85 10.23 23.83
N ARG A 110 -3.11 9.16 24.11
CA ARG A 110 -2.05 8.66 23.25
C ARG A 110 -2.12 7.15 23.16
N VAL A 111 -2.19 6.65 21.93
CA VAL A 111 -2.24 5.22 21.62
C VAL A 111 -1.08 4.88 20.69
N GLY A 112 -0.44 3.75 20.86
CA GLY A 112 0.65 3.41 19.94
C GLY A 112 1.00 1.94 19.92
N LEU A 113 1.56 1.52 18.78
CA LEU A 113 2.19 0.22 18.63
C LEU A 113 3.51 0.21 19.40
N VAL A 114 3.74 -0.86 20.15
CA VAL A 114 4.96 -1.07 20.94
C VAL A 114 5.52 -2.46 20.69
N PRO A 115 6.86 -2.66 20.74
CA PRO A 115 7.44 -4.00 20.72
C PRO A 115 7.00 -4.85 21.92
N LYS A 116 7.10 -6.19 21.79
CA LYS A 116 6.81 -7.10 22.93
C LYS A 116 7.63 -6.73 24.18
N ASN A 117 8.90 -6.42 24.00
CA ASN A 117 9.82 -6.00 25.07
C ASN A 117 9.97 -4.48 25.10
N THR A 118 8.89 -3.77 25.39
CA THR A 118 8.85 -2.31 25.33
C THR A 118 9.62 -1.67 26.47
N ALA A 119 10.49 -0.70 26.13
CA ALA A 119 11.18 0.16 27.06
C ALA A 119 10.20 0.95 27.95
N GLY A 120 10.50 1.11 29.24
CA GLY A 120 9.60 1.73 30.25
C GLY A 120 9.09 3.10 29.83
N TRP A 121 9.93 3.94 29.18
CA TRP A 121 9.54 5.29 28.77
C TRP A 121 8.37 5.32 27.79
N LYS A 122 8.25 4.35 26.85
CA LYS A 122 7.11 4.28 25.90
C LYS A 122 5.81 3.97 26.63
N ARG A 123 5.86 3.13 27.67
CA ARG A 123 4.70 2.82 28.51
C ARG A 123 4.24 4.05 29.31
N LEU A 124 5.19 4.91 29.72
CA LEU A 124 4.85 6.18 30.37
C LEU A 124 4.36 7.24 29.38
N ALA A 125 4.88 7.22 28.15
CA ALA A 125 4.53 8.19 27.11
C ALA A 125 3.14 7.94 26.49
N LEU A 126 2.63 6.69 26.50
CA LEU A 126 1.37 6.28 25.89
C LEU A 126 0.35 5.92 26.98
N ASN A 127 -0.91 6.28 26.76
CA ASN A 127 -2.04 5.88 27.61
C ASN A 127 -2.47 4.44 27.32
N LEU A 128 -2.45 4.05 26.03
CA LEU A 128 -2.71 2.68 25.59
C LEU A 128 -1.55 2.19 24.72
N CYS A 129 -1.01 1.05 25.08
CA CYS A 129 0.02 0.34 24.33
C CYS A 129 -0.59 -0.89 23.67
N VAL A 130 -0.51 -0.97 22.35
CA VAL A 130 -0.88 -2.16 21.57
C VAL A 130 0.39 -2.87 21.15
N THR A 131 0.57 -4.11 21.57
CA THR A 131 1.78 -4.88 21.23
C THR A 131 1.77 -5.23 19.75
N ALA A 132 2.86 -4.92 19.03
CA ALA A 132 3.04 -5.28 17.64
C ALA A 132 3.15 -6.79 17.45
N GLU A 133 2.54 -7.29 16.38
CA GLU A 133 2.53 -8.71 16.01
C GLU A 133 3.10 -8.91 14.61
N SER A 134 4.23 -9.58 14.50
CA SER A 134 4.96 -9.77 13.25
C SER A 134 4.26 -10.67 12.23
N ASP A 135 3.37 -11.56 12.70
CA ASP A 135 2.64 -12.51 11.83
C ASP A 135 1.24 -12.01 11.42
N LEU A 136 0.87 -10.81 11.86
CA LEU A 136 -0.40 -10.19 11.52
C LEU A 136 -0.23 -9.26 10.32
N HIS A 137 -1.20 -9.29 9.39
CA HIS A 137 -1.21 -8.36 8.27
C HIS A 137 -1.28 -6.90 8.75
N ARG A 138 -0.50 -6.01 8.12
CA ARG A 138 -0.33 -4.61 8.52
C ARG A 138 -1.66 -3.87 8.73
N VAL A 139 -2.63 -4.06 7.84
CA VAL A 139 -3.97 -3.45 7.98
C VAL A 139 -4.64 -3.90 9.28
N LEU A 140 -4.61 -5.21 9.57
CA LEU A 140 -5.20 -5.75 10.80
C LEU A 140 -4.45 -5.32 12.04
N GLU A 141 -3.11 -5.25 11.97
CA GLU A 141 -2.28 -4.72 13.07
C GLU A 141 -2.68 -3.27 13.41
N LEU A 142 -2.88 -2.43 12.39
CA LEU A 142 -3.30 -1.04 12.58
C LEU A 142 -4.74 -0.94 13.10
N GLN A 143 -5.65 -1.81 12.66
CA GLN A 143 -7.03 -1.86 13.18
C GLN A 143 -7.08 -2.16 14.68
N ARG A 144 -6.10 -2.86 15.24
CA ARG A 144 -6.01 -3.08 16.68
C ARG A 144 -5.84 -1.78 17.49
N LEU A 145 -5.28 -0.72 16.87
CA LEU A 145 -5.24 0.61 17.50
C LEU A 145 -6.65 1.21 17.62
N ALA A 146 -7.49 1.05 16.61
CA ALA A 146 -8.90 1.44 16.66
C ALA A 146 -9.68 0.56 17.65
N GLY A 147 -9.47 -0.76 17.61
CA GLY A 147 -10.07 -1.72 18.55
C GLY A 147 -9.74 -1.43 20.01
N ALA A 148 -8.52 -0.95 20.32
CA ALA A 148 -8.15 -0.51 21.67
C ALA A 148 -8.95 0.70 22.18
N LEU A 149 -9.61 1.45 21.27
CA LEU A 149 -10.53 2.54 21.54
C LEU A 149 -12.01 2.09 21.50
N GLY A 150 -12.28 0.80 21.32
CA GLY A 150 -13.65 0.26 21.19
C GLY A 150 -14.27 0.47 19.81
N ILE A 151 -13.46 0.80 18.79
CA ILE A 151 -13.93 1.04 17.42
C ILE A 151 -13.77 -0.24 16.60
N ASP A 152 -14.89 -0.73 16.08
CA ASP A 152 -14.96 -1.89 15.19
C ASP A 152 -15.56 -1.47 13.84
N VAL A 153 -14.69 -1.16 12.87
CA VAL A 153 -15.07 -0.78 11.50
C VAL A 153 -14.30 -1.70 10.55
N PRO A 154 -14.98 -2.41 9.64
CA PRO A 154 -14.32 -3.27 8.66
C PRO A 154 -13.28 -2.50 7.83
N PRO A 155 -12.04 -2.96 7.75
CA PRO A 155 -10.97 -2.22 7.10
C PRO A 155 -11.10 -2.23 5.57
N GLN A 156 -11.13 -1.04 4.98
CA GLN A 156 -11.11 -0.83 3.53
C GLN A 156 -10.04 0.19 3.17
N ILE A 157 -9.28 -0.08 2.11
CA ILE A 157 -8.33 0.90 1.57
C ILE A 157 -9.13 2.08 1.00
N VAL A 158 -8.80 3.29 1.43
CA VAL A 158 -9.35 4.51 0.85
C VAL A 158 -8.35 5.04 -0.16
N LEU A 159 -8.76 5.07 -1.44
CA LEU A 159 -7.90 5.45 -2.56
C LEU A 159 -7.71 6.97 -2.64
N PRO A 160 -6.57 7.44 -3.16
CA PRO A 160 -6.42 8.82 -3.58
C PRO A 160 -7.43 9.14 -4.68
N GLN A 161 -7.97 10.36 -4.66
CA GLN A 161 -8.99 10.81 -5.61
C GLN A 161 -8.40 11.83 -6.60
N SER A 162 -8.96 11.88 -7.80
CA SER A 162 -8.71 12.90 -8.80
C SER A 162 -10.03 13.55 -9.23
N GLN A 163 -9.99 14.84 -9.50
CA GLN A 163 -11.10 15.59 -10.11
C GLN A 163 -11.09 15.49 -11.65
N THR A 164 -9.97 15.08 -12.23
CA THR A 164 -9.83 14.91 -13.67
C THR A 164 -10.50 13.59 -14.09
N PRO A 165 -11.43 13.59 -15.03
CA PRO A 165 -12.00 12.34 -15.53
C PRO A 165 -10.95 11.53 -16.28
N PRO A 166 -10.95 10.19 -16.15
CA PRO A 166 -9.99 9.35 -16.84
C PRO A 166 -10.21 9.44 -18.36
N PRO A 167 -9.14 9.45 -19.18
CA PRO A 167 -9.28 9.39 -20.62
C PRO A 167 -9.89 8.06 -21.06
N ALA A 168 -10.71 8.10 -22.12
CA ALA A 168 -11.24 6.88 -22.72
C ALA A 168 -10.08 6.03 -23.27
N ARG A 169 -10.11 4.73 -22.99
CA ARG A 169 -9.10 3.75 -23.43
C ARG A 169 -9.77 2.49 -23.97
N PRO A 170 -9.16 1.80 -24.96
CA PRO A 170 -9.52 0.42 -25.25
C PRO A 170 -9.30 -0.45 -24.02
N ARG A 171 -9.74 -1.70 -24.04
CA ARG A 171 -9.44 -2.65 -22.96
C ARG A 171 -7.93 -2.82 -22.78
N TYR A 172 -7.41 -2.61 -21.58
CA TYR A 172 -5.97 -2.53 -21.32
C TYR A 172 -5.55 -3.27 -20.06
N ALA A 173 -4.27 -3.63 -20.05
CA ALA A 173 -3.55 -4.11 -18.87
C ALA A 173 -2.56 -3.05 -18.40
N VAL A 174 -2.31 -2.98 -17.08
CA VAL A 174 -1.29 -2.10 -16.50
C VAL A 174 -0.13 -2.94 -15.97
N LEU A 175 1.09 -2.63 -16.41
CA LEU A 175 2.33 -3.27 -15.94
C LEU A 175 3.19 -2.27 -15.18
N HIS A 176 3.72 -2.70 -14.04
CA HIS A 176 4.68 -1.92 -13.24
C HIS A 176 5.93 -2.77 -13.00
N ALA A 177 6.99 -2.54 -13.79
CA ALA A 177 8.15 -3.42 -13.83
C ALA A 177 9.30 -2.99 -12.92
N ASN A 178 9.30 -1.75 -12.42
CA ASN A 178 10.44 -1.19 -11.70
C ASN A 178 10.15 -0.95 -10.21
N PRO A 179 10.46 -1.90 -9.32
CA PRO A 179 10.45 -1.64 -7.88
C PRO A 179 11.65 -0.79 -7.47
N MET A 180 11.55 -0.05 -6.35
CA MET A 180 12.63 0.76 -5.79
C MET A 180 13.94 -0.01 -5.58
N TYR A 181 13.85 -1.32 -5.27
CA TYR A 181 15.00 -2.17 -4.98
C TYR A 181 15.12 -3.30 -5.98
N ARG A 182 16.32 -3.54 -6.47
CA ARG A 182 16.62 -4.60 -7.42
C ARG A 182 16.20 -6.00 -6.92
N ILE A 183 16.31 -6.25 -5.64
CA ILE A 183 15.91 -7.52 -5.00
C ILE A 183 14.44 -7.89 -5.19
N ARG A 184 13.61 -6.97 -5.67
CA ARG A 184 12.18 -7.18 -5.99
C ARG A 184 11.91 -7.17 -7.49
N ARG A 185 12.93 -7.07 -8.33
CA ARG A 185 12.80 -6.99 -9.79
C ARG A 185 12.71 -8.38 -10.39
N TRP A 186 11.68 -8.58 -11.19
CA TRP A 186 11.56 -9.74 -12.06
C TRP A 186 12.37 -9.55 -13.33
N THR A 187 12.56 -10.61 -14.15
CA THR A 187 13.43 -10.58 -15.33
C THR A 187 12.84 -9.75 -16.47
N ASP A 188 13.70 -9.07 -17.24
CA ASP A 188 13.29 -8.31 -18.43
C ASP A 188 12.66 -9.22 -19.49
N ALA A 189 13.19 -10.44 -19.66
CA ALA A 189 12.61 -11.44 -20.56
C ALA A 189 11.19 -11.85 -20.13
N GLY A 190 10.96 -12.01 -18.81
CA GLY A 190 9.65 -12.30 -18.26
C GLY A 190 8.64 -11.19 -18.54
N TRP A 191 9.02 -9.93 -18.33
CA TRP A 191 8.18 -8.78 -18.60
C TRP A 191 7.81 -8.65 -20.09
N ARG A 192 8.79 -8.86 -21.00
CA ARG A 192 8.53 -8.82 -22.45
C ARG A 192 7.60 -9.94 -22.89
N ALA A 193 7.83 -11.17 -22.42
CA ALA A 193 6.95 -12.30 -22.70
C ALA A 193 5.51 -12.05 -22.19
N LEU A 194 5.35 -11.44 -21.03
CA LEU A 194 4.06 -11.07 -20.49
C LEU A 194 3.38 -10.01 -21.36
N ALA A 195 4.09 -8.94 -21.76
CA ALA A 195 3.54 -7.90 -22.64
C ALA A 195 3.06 -8.48 -23.97
N GLN A 196 3.86 -9.35 -24.58
CA GLN A 196 3.47 -10.06 -25.82
C GLN A 196 2.21 -10.90 -25.61
N ALA A 197 2.14 -11.68 -24.53
CA ALA A 197 0.98 -12.50 -24.23
C ALA A 197 -0.29 -11.66 -23.97
N LEU A 198 -0.19 -10.46 -23.43
CA LEU A 198 -1.32 -9.54 -23.26
C LEU A 198 -1.80 -8.96 -24.61
N HIS A 199 -0.88 -8.57 -25.49
CA HIS A 199 -1.21 -8.13 -26.85
C HIS A 199 -1.93 -9.23 -27.65
N GLU A 200 -1.49 -10.48 -27.55
CA GLU A 200 -2.15 -11.63 -28.18
C GLU A 200 -3.59 -11.85 -27.68
N ARG A 201 -3.89 -11.40 -26.48
CA ARG A 201 -5.24 -11.40 -25.87
C ARG A 201 -6.07 -10.15 -26.22
N GLY A 202 -5.57 -9.30 -27.12
CA GLY A 202 -6.23 -8.06 -27.53
C GLY A 202 -6.26 -6.96 -26.47
N LEU A 203 -5.32 -6.98 -25.52
CA LEU A 203 -5.19 -5.94 -24.52
C LEU A 203 -4.11 -4.92 -24.92
N ALA A 204 -4.44 -3.64 -24.87
CA ALA A 204 -3.42 -2.61 -24.89
C ALA A 204 -2.58 -2.69 -23.61
N VAL A 205 -1.29 -2.47 -23.71
CA VAL A 205 -0.38 -2.53 -22.57
C VAL A 205 0.03 -1.12 -22.16
N VAL A 206 -0.35 -0.73 -20.94
CA VAL A 206 0.03 0.54 -20.31
C VAL A 206 1.11 0.23 -19.27
N VAL A 207 2.23 0.94 -19.31
CA VAL A 207 3.32 0.74 -18.36
C VAL A 207 3.51 1.96 -17.50
N THR A 208 3.82 1.72 -16.21
CA THR A 208 4.00 2.76 -15.21
C THR A 208 5.41 2.68 -14.61
N GLY A 209 5.88 3.82 -14.13
CA GLY A 209 7.17 3.97 -13.47
C GLY A 209 7.28 5.30 -12.76
N GLY A 210 8.35 5.50 -11.99
CA GLY A 210 8.65 6.73 -11.30
C GLY A 210 9.29 7.78 -12.21
N PRO A 211 9.52 8.99 -11.70
CA PRO A 211 10.02 10.12 -12.48
C PRO A 211 11.55 10.22 -12.58
N SER A 212 12.32 9.34 -11.92
CA SER A 212 13.79 9.43 -11.93
C SER A 212 14.39 9.10 -13.29
N ALA A 213 15.56 9.68 -13.60
CA ALA A 213 16.27 9.42 -14.86
C ALA A 213 16.65 7.94 -14.97
N ASP A 214 17.27 7.39 -13.93
CA ASP A 214 17.72 5.98 -13.91
C ASP A 214 16.58 5.00 -14.13
N GLU A 215 15.40 5.32 -13.58
CA GLU A 215 14.21 4.50 -13.76
C GLU A 215 13.69 4.59 -15.20
N ARG A 216 13.64 5.79 -15.78
CA ARG A 216 13.26 5.96 -17.19
C ARG A 216 14.21 5.23 -18.12
N ASP A 217 15.52 5.34 -17.91
CA ASP A 217 16.53 4.64 -18.71
C ASP A 217 16.39 3.12 -18.65
N TYR A 218 16.04 2.58 -17.46
CA TYR A 218 15.73 1.16 -17.34
C TYR A 218 14.48 0.79 -18.12
N LEU A 219 13.41 1.56 -17.96
CA LEU A 219 12.13 1.30 -18.64
C LEU A 219 12.23 1.46 -20.15
N ASP A 220 13.08 2.37 -20.65
CA ASP A 220 13.37 2.50 -22.08
C ASP A 220 14.03 1.22 -22.64
N ARG A 221 15.06 0.71 -21.97
CA ARG A 221 15.71 -0.56 -22.36
C ARG A 221 14.76 -1.74 -22.30
N LEU A 222 13.84 -1.74 -21.33
CA LEU A 222 12.88 -2.82 -21.16
C LEU A 222 11.81 -2.82 -22.26
N TRP A 223 11.22 -1.67 -22.55
CA TRP A 223 9.98 -1.58 -23.32
C TRP A 223 10.17 -1.20 -24.79
N ASN A 224 11.24 -0.48 -25.18
CA ASN A 224 11.46 -0.10 -26.58
C ASN A 224 11.51 -1.30 -27.56
N PRO A 225 12.01 -2.49 -27.18
CA PRO A 225 11.99 -3.66 -28.06
C PRO A 225 10.61 -4.34 -28.19
N VAL A 226 9.60 -3.98 -27.38
CA VAL A 226 8.29 -4.65 -27.36
C VAL A 226 7.43 -4.17 -28.54
N GLN A 227 6.80 -5.11 -29.23
CA GLN A 227 5.87 -4.86 -30.34
C GLN A 227 4.56 -5.63 -30.13
N PRO A 228 3.38 -5.01 -30.35
CA PRO A 228 3.18 -3.57 -30.59
C PRO A 228 3.70 -2.71 -29.43
N PRO A 229 3.95 -1.39 -29.67
CA PRO A 229 4.47 -0.49 -28.63
C PRO A 229 3.55 -0.40 -27.42
N VAL A 230 4.14 -0.28 -26.23
CA VAL A 230 3.41 -0.04 -24.98
C VAL A 230 3.13 1.44 -24.77
N GLU A 231 2.00 1.77 -24.14
CA GLU A 231 1.72 3.15 -23.70
C GLU A 231 2.50 3.47 -22.41
N ARG A 232 3.27 4.56 -22.39
CA ARG A 232 4.12 4.98 -21.28
C ARG A 232 3.45 6.04 -20.40
N CYS A 233 3.29 5.74 -19.12
CA CYS A 233 2.75 6.67 -18.10
C CYS A 233 3.75 6.96 -16.97
N ASP A 234 5.06 6.86 -17.23
CA ASP A 234 6.11 7.00 -16.22
C ASP A 234 6.16 8.40 -15.59
N GLY A 235 6.00 8.48 -14.27
CA GLY A 235 6.09 9.73 -13.50
C GLY A 235 5.15 10.86 -13.92
N ARG A 236 4.15 10.57 -14.76
CA ARG A 236 3.27 11.58 -15.36
C ARG A 236 1.95 11.76 -14.63
N LEU A 237 1.50 10.71 -13.93
CA LEU A 237 0.18 10.71 -13.31
C LEU A 237 0.25 11.00 -11.83
N PRO A 238 -0.52 11.97 -11.31
CA PRO A 238 -0.83 12.08 -9.89
C PRO A 238 -1.47 10.80 -9.35
N TRP A 239 -1.34 10.54 -8.05
CA TRP A 239 -1.84 9.29 -7.45
C TRP A 239 -3.34 9.06 -7.62
N GLY A 240 -4.15 10.13 -7.64
CA GLY A 240 -5.59 10.01 -7.91
C GLY A 240 -5.89 9.53 -9.33
N GLU A 241 -5.17 10.06 -10.33
CA GLU A 241 -5.28 9.61 -11.72
C GLU A 241 -4.73 8.19 -11.91
N MET A 242 -3.67 7.86 -11.17
CA MET A 242 -3.13 6.50 -11.12
C MET A 242 -4.15 5.50 -10.56
N ALA A 243 -4.88 5.88 -9.50
CA ALA A 243 -5.96 5.05 -8.95
C ALA A 243 -7.09 4.85 -9.97
N GLN A 244 -7.46 5.89 -10.72
CA GLN A 244 -8.45 5.77 -11.81
C GLN A 244 -7.95 4.86 -12.94
N LEU A 245 -6.69 5.01 -13.36
CA LEU A 245 -6.06 4.13 -14.36
C LEU A 245 -6.14 2.66 -13.91
N LEU A 246 -5.82 2.39 -12.65
CA LEU A 246 -5.86 1.02 -12.11
C LEU A 246 -7.30 0.49 -12.00
N SER A 247 -8.26 1.32 -11.58
CA SER A 247 -9.67 0.91 -11.45
C SER A 247 -10.30 0.52 -12.80
N GLY A 248 -9.85 1.13 -13.91
CA GLY A 248 -10.33 0.82 -15.26
C GLY A 248 -9.57 -0.30 -15.98
N ALA A 249 -8.49 -0.80 -15.40
CA ALA A 249 -7.67 -1.82 -16.03
C ALA A 249 -8.31 -3.22 -15.97
N ALA A 250 -8.20 -3.98 -17.05
CA ALA A 250 -8.62 -5.38 -17.08
C ALA A 250 -7.76 -6.26 -16.16
N VAL A 251 -6.47 -5.94 -16.03
CA VAL A 251 -5.55 -6.59 -15.10
C VAL A 251 -4.37 -5.66 -14.83
N TYR A 252 -3.87 -5.72 -13.60
CA TYR A 252 -2.60 -5.14 -13.19
C TYR A 252 -1.60 -6.25 -12.89
N VAL A 253 -0.34 -6.08 -13.31
CA VAL A 253 0.77 -6.95 -12.92
C VAL A 253 1.93 -6.11 -12.41
N GLY A 254 2.43 -6.43 -11.23
CA GLY A 254 3.56 -5.72 -10.63
C GLY A 254 4.20 -6.48 -9.47
N PRO A 255 5.43 -6.08 -9.08
CA PRO A 255 6.12 -6.64 -7.93
C PRO A 255 5.57 -6.08 -6.61
N ASP A 256 6.13 -6.50 -5.47
CA ASP A 256 5.86 -5.98 -4.14
C ASP A 256 6.23 -4.47 -4.03
N THR A 257 5.26 -3.60 -4.37
CA THR A 257 5.39 -2.13 -4.35
C THR A 257 4.09 -1.45 -3.90
N SER A 258 4.15 -0.13 -3.67
CA SER A 258 2.96 0.68 -3.39
C SER A 258 1.92 0.63 -4.51
N MET A 259 2.36 0.49 -5.77
CA MET A 259 1.47 0.36 -6.93
C MET A 259 0.60 -0.90 -6.85
N THR A 260 1.17 -2.01 -6.39
CA THR A 260 0.45 -3.28 -6.23
C THR A 260 -0.59 -3.20 -5.11
N HIS A 261 -0.27 -2.50 -4.02
CA HIS A 261 -1.25 -2.22 -2.96
C HIS A 261 -2.38 -1.30 -3.46
N LEU A 262 -2.04 -0.30 -4.27
CA LEU A 262 -3.02 0.62 -4.85
C LEU A 262 -3.96 -0.13 -5.81
N ALA A 263 -3.41 -0.98 -6.70
CA ALA A 263 -4.18 -1.77 -7.63
C ALA A 263 -5.15 -2.74 -6.93
N ALA A 264 -4.66 -3.44 -5.89
CA ALA A 264 -5.49 -4.32 -5.08
C ALA A 264 -6.65 -3.58 -4.40
N GLY A 265 -6.36 -2.42 -3.77
CA GLY A 265 -7.36 -1.58 -3.13
C GLY A 265 -8.34 -0.94 -4.10
N ALA A 266 -7.92 -0.69 -5.36
CA ALA A 266 -8.75 -0.16 -6.44
C ALA A 266 -9.74 -1.20 -7.02
N GLY A 267 -9.69 -2.44 -6.57
CA GLY A 267 -10.52 -3.51 -7.10
C GLY A 267 -10.04 -4.07 -8.45
N CYS A 268 -8.92 -3.57 -8.97
CA CYS A 268 -8.30 -4.11 -10.18
C CYS A 268 -7.93 -5.58 -9.95
N PRO A 269 -8.22 -6.49 -10.90
CA PRO A 269 -7.63 -7.83 -10.89
C PRO A 269 -6.12 -7.71 -10.88
N THR A 270 -5.49 -8.09 -9.77
CA THR A 270 -4.09 -7.79 -9.47
C THR A 270 -3.27 -9.06 -9.42
N VAL A 271 -2.29 -9.19 -10.29
CA VAL A 271 -1.27 -10.25 -10.24
C VAL A 271 -0.02 -9.64 -9.57
N ALA A 272 0.25 -10.07 -8.35
CA ALA A 272 1.35 -9.58 -7.53
C ALA A 272 2.52 -10.55 -7.58
N ILE A 273 3.66 -10.13 -8.13
CA ILE A 273 4.90 -10.92 -8.19
C ILE A 273 5.68 -10.70 -6.90
N TYR A 274 5.83 -11.75 -6.11
CA TYR A 274 6.54 -11.69 -4.83
C TYR A 274 7.82 -12.51 -4.85
N GLY A 275 8.88 -11.93 -4.32
CA GLY A 275 10.21 -12.55 -4.19
C GLY A 275 10.50 -12.98 -2.75
N PRO A 276 11.63 -12.51 -2.16
CA PRO A 276 12.15 -13.03 -0.90
C PRO A 276 11.29 -12.73 0.33
N ALA A 277 10.42 -11.73 0.27
CA ALA A 277 9.61 -11.29 1.39
C ALA A 277 8.37 -12.19 1.60
N SER A 278 8.02 -12.42 2.86
CA SER A 278 6.74 -13.04 3.20
C SER A 278 5.59 -12.10 2.91
N PRO A 279 4.56 -12.54 2.16
CA PRO A 279 3.37 -11.72 1.94
C PRO A 279 2.44 -11.65 3.17
N ARG A 280 2.68 -12.45 4.19
CA ARG A 280 1.82 -12.59 5.38
C ARG A 280 1.52 -11.23 6.02
N GLY A 281 2.57 -10.44 6.27
CA GLY A 281 2.46 -9.14 6.93
C GLY A 281 2.10 -7.99 5.99
N MET A 282 2.58 -8.03 4.74
CA MET A 282 2.54 -6.91 3.81
C MET A 282 2.04 -7.30 2.41
N GLY A 283 1.36 -8.42 2.24
CA GLY A 283 0.73 -8.78 0.98
C GLY A 283 -0.33 -7.76 0.55
N PRO A 284 -0.74 -7.70 -0.73
CA PRO A 284 -1.76 -6.76 -1.17
C PRO A 284 -3.08 -7.00 -0.43
N TRP A 285 -3.72 -5.91 0.02
CA TRP A 285 -5.02 -5.98 0.69
C TRP A 285 -6.14 -5.91 -0.35
N PRO A 286 -6.90 -7.00 -0.57
CA PRO A 286 -7.97 -7.02 -1.57
C PRO A 286 -9.19 -6.20 -1.13
N VAL A 287 -10.02 -5.84 -2.10
CA VAL A 287 -11.36 -5.30 -1.79
C VAL A 287 -12.17 -6.35 -1.02
N GLY A 288 -12.84 -5.91 0.04
CA GLY A 288 -13.56 -6.78 0.97
C GLY A 288 -12.69 -7.48 2.01
N GLY A 289 -11.39 -7.18 2.03
CA GLY A 289 -10.45 -7.66 3.04
C GLY A 289 -9.95 -9.08 2.83
N LEU A 290 -9.12 -9.53 3.74
CA LEU A 290 -8.59 -10.89 3.77
C LEU A 290 -9.51 -11.78 4.63
N ARG A 291 -10.19 -12.74 3.99
CA ARG A 291 -10.92 -13.80 4.72
C ARG A 291 -9.97 -14.79 5.36
N GLU A 292 -8.85 -15.05 4.68
CA GLU A 292 -7.76 -15.89 5.15
C GLU A 292 -6.44 -15.16 4.95
N PRO A 293 -5.49 -15.28 5.87
CA PRO A 293 -4.19 -14.64 5.70
C PRO A 293 -3.44 -15.22 4.49
N TRP A 294 -2.53 -14.42 3.92
CA TRP A 294 -1.56 -14.93 2.96
C TRP A 294 -0.69 -16.01 3.63
N ALA A 295 -0.44 -17.12 2.94
CA ALA A 295 0.59 -18.05 3.39
C ALA A 295 1.97 -17.43 3.19
N HIS A 296 2.95 -17.85 3.98
CA HIS A 296 4.32 -17.32 3.89
C HIS A 296 4.97 -17.52 2.52
N ALA A 297 4.67 -18.63 1.87
CA ALA A 297 5.12 -18.95 0.53
C ALA A 297 4.07 -19.81 -0.19
N GLY A 298 4.12 -19.82 -1.53
CA GLY A 298 3.25 -20.64 -2.38
C GLY A 298 3.47 -20.31 -3.84
N THR A 299 3.06 -21.18 -4.75
CA THR A 299 3.21 -20.96 -6.19
C THR A 299 2.27 -19.87 -6.69
N ILE A 300 0.97 -20.03 -6.44
CA ILE A 300 -0.08 -19.05 -6.69
C ILE A 300 -1.05 -19.09 -5.52
N GLN A 301 -1.30 -17.97 -4.92
CA GLN A 301 -2.31 -17.79 -3.88
C GLN A 301 -3.33 -16.78 -4.38
N GLN A 302 -4.61 -17.02 -4.16
CA GLN A 302 -5.66 -16.07 -4.52
C GLN A 302 -6.43 -15.60 -3.29
N ARG A 303 -6.61 -14.29 -3.16
CA ARG A 303 -7.48 -13.65 -2.15
C ARG A 303 -8.23 -12.49 -2.80
N GLY A 304 -9.56 -12.56 -2.80
CA GLY A 304 -10.39 -11.53 -3.45
C GLY A 304 -10.01 -11.32 -4.92
N ASN A 305 -9.66 -10.09 -5.28
CA ASN A 305 -9.21 -9.67 -6.60
C ASN A 305 -7.69 -9.76 -6.79
N VAL A 306 -6.96 -10.46 -5.92
CA VAL A 306 -5.49 -10.55 -5.96
C VAL A 306 -5.02 -11.98 -6.17
N TRP A 307 -4.13 -12.18 -7.15
CA TRP A 307 -3.35 -13.39 -7.40
C TRP A 307 -1.89 -13.09 -7.06
N LEU A 308 -1.38 -13.72 -6.02
CA LEU A 308 0.00 -13.56 -5.58
C LEU A 308 0.82 -14.73 -6.12
N VAL A 309 1.87 -14.42 -6.88
CA VAL A 309 2.71 -15.39 -7.59
C VAL A 309 4.11 -15.39 -7.01
N GLN A 310 4.62 -16.57 -6.66
CA GLN A 310 5.98 -16.76 -6.15
C GLN A 310 6.60 -18.01 -6.81
N ASN A 311 7.93 -18.04 -6.88
CA ASN A 311 8.68 -19.28 -7.14
C ASN A 311 9.10 -19.86 -5.78
N PRO A 312 8.48 -20.93 -5.28
CA PRO A 312 8.68 -21.46 -3.92
C PRO A 312 9.99 -22.24 -3.81
N LEU A 313 11.10 -21.51 -3.68
CA LEU A 313 12.39 -22.11 -3.39
C LEU A 313 12.50 -22.55 -1.91
N PRO A 314 13.35 -23.53 -1.57
CA PRO A 314 13.51 -24.03 -0.20
C PRO A 314 13.89 -22.97 0.84
N CYS A 315 14.51 -21.86 0.39
CA CYS A 315 14.87 -20.74 1.27
C CYS A 315 13.73 -19.73 1.50
N MET A 316 12.56 -19.88 0.85
CA MET A 316 11.47 -18.90 0.93
C MET A 316 10.45 -19.21 2.03
N PRO A 317 9.94 -18.14 2.69
CA PRO A 317 10.40 -16.76 2.61
C PRO A 317 11.71 -16.60 3.38
N CYS A 318 12.69 -15.91 2.82
CA CYS A 318 13.95 -15.66 3.54
C CYS A 318 13.99 -14.27 4.20
N ASP A 319 13.10 -13.34 3.81
CA ASP A 319 13.02 -11.96 4.31
C ASP A 319 14.36 -11.20 4.29
N ARG A 320 15.27 -11.63 3.39
CA ARG A 320 16.62 -11.06 3.26
C ARG A 320 16.64 -9.93 2.24
N LEU A 321 17.68 -9.12 2.31
CA LEU A 321 17.99 -8.08 1.33
C LEU A 321 18.65 -8.70 0.07
N GLY A 322 17.96 -9.64 -0.58
CA GLY A 322 18.48 -10.41 -1.71
C GLY A 322 19.40 -11.56 -1.33
N CYS A 323 19.88 -12.32 -2.31
CA CYS A 323 20.70 -13.51 -2.10
C CYS A 323 22.09 -13.18 -1.50
N GLU A 324 22.62 -11.99 -1.79
CA GLU A 324 23.91 -11.50 -1.26
C GLU A 324 23.75 -10.60 -0.03
N ARG A 325 22.52 -10.42 0.49
CA ARG A 325 22.17 -9.66 1.70
C ARG A 325 22.43 -8.15 1.62
N HIS A 326 22.30 -7.54 0.44
CA HIS A 326 22.32 -6.09 0.24
C HIS A 326 21.28 -5.64 -0.80
N LEU A 327 20.92 -4.35 -0.83
CA LEU A 327 19.81 -3.83 -1.63
C LEU A 327 20.02 -3.89 -3.14
N GLU A 328 21.28 -3.88 -3.59
CA GLU A 328 21.67 -4.00 -5.00
C GLU A 328 21.83 -5.45 -5.46
N SER A 329 21.60 -6.40 -4.57
CA SER A 329 21.66 -7.82 -4.84
C SER A 329 20.54 -8.28 -5.77
N TYR A 330 20.62 -9.49 -6.24
CA TYR A 330 19.59 -10.18 -7.01
C TYR A 330 18.73 -11.09 -6.11
N SER A 331 17.70 -11.67 -6.71
CA SER A 331 16.83 -12.64 -6.03
C SER A 331 16.53 -13.81 -6.95
N VAL A 332 17.21 -14.95 -6.72
CA VAL A 332 17.06 -16.19 -7.52
C VAL A 332 15.59 -16.58 -7.67
N CYS A 333 14.78 -16.43 -6.62
CA CYS A 333 13.36 -16.74 -6.66
C CYS A 333 12.57 -15.88 -7.68
N LEU A 334 13.06 -14.68 -8.03
CA LEU A 334 12.48 -13.84 -9.07
C LEU A 334 13.15 -14.07 -10.43
N ASP A 335 14.46 -14.29 -10.44
CA ASP A 335 15.20 -14.57 -11.69
C ASP A 335 14.77 -15.90 -12.32
N GLU A 336 14.43 -16.89 -11.51
CA GLU A 336 13.96 -18.21 -11.94
C GLU A 336 12.42 -18.33 -12.03
N LEU A 337 11.66 -17.26 -11.72
CA LEU A 337 10.20 -17.30 -11.85
C LEU A 337 9.81 -17.32 -13.34
N PRO A 338 9.24 -18.44 -13.84
CA PRO A 338 8.96 -18.56 -15.26
C PRO A 338 7.77 -17.70 -15.70
N ALA A 339 7.89 -17.07 -16.87
CA ALA A 339 6.83 -16.20 -17.42
C ALA A 339 5.48 -16.93 -17.55
N ARG A 340 5.48 -18.22 -17.93
CA ARG A 340 4.27 -19.04 -18.04
C ARG A 340 3.45 -19.07 -16.75
N GLN A 341 4.09 -19.01 -15.58
CA GLN A 341 3.39 -19.03 -14.29
C GLN A 341 2.68 -17.71 -14.02
N VAL A 342 3.32 -16.58 -14.34
CA VAL A 342 2.71 -15.24 -14.22
C VAL A 342 1.57 -15.10 -15.24
N ILE A 343 1.77 -15.56 -16.47
CA ILE A 343 0.75 -15.55 -17.53
C ILE A 343 -0.46 -16.40 -17.13
N ALA A 344 -0.26 -17.57 -16.55
CA ALA A 344 -1.36 -18.41 -16.05
C ALA A 344 -2.19 -17.71 -14.94
N ALA A 345 -1.53 -16.95 -14.06
CA ALA A 345 -2.22 -16.14 -13.06
C ALA A 345 -3.02 -14.99 -13.70
N VAL A 346 -2.48 -14.37 -14.76
CA VAL A 346 -3.19 -13.34 -15.54
C VAL A 346 -4.42 -13.93 -16.23
N ASP A 347 -4.32 -15.10 -16.85
CA ASP A 347 -5.46 -15.78 -17.47
C ASP A 347 -6.55 -16.08 -16.46
N SER A 348 -6.17 -16.56 -15.29
CA SER A 348 -7.07 -16.79 -14.16
C SER A 348 -7.78 -15.50 -13.71
N ALA A 349 -7.03 -14.39 -13.65
CA ALA A 349 -7.57 -13.09 -13.28
C ALA A 349 -8.57 -12.55 -14.31
N LEU A 350 -8.24 -12.66 -15.61
CA LEU A 350 -9.09 -12.21 -16.70
C LEU A 350 -10.38 -13.04 -16.85
N SER A 351 -10.32 -14.36 -16.63
CA SER A 351 -11.47 -15.25 -16.73
C SER A 351 -12.54 -14.95 -15.68
N ARG A 352 -12.12 -14.51 -14.47
CA ARG A 352 -13.04 -14.19 -13.40
C ARG A 352 -13.87 -12.93 -13.64
N ILE A 353 -13.36 -11.96 -14.42
CA ILE A 353 -14.12 -10.77 -14.82
C ILE A 353 -15.24 -11.17 -15.78
N ALA A 354 -14.95 -12.07 -16.71
CA ALA A 354 -15.95 -12.53 -17.68
C ALA A 354 -17.12 -13.29 -17.04
N ALA A 355 -16.93 -13.83 -15.83
CA ALA A 355 -17.93 -14.58 -15.09
C ALA A 355 -18.85 -13.71 -14.20
N VAL A 356 -18.55 -12.42 -13.99
CA VAL A 356 -19.42 -11.49 -13.24
C VAL A 356 -20.35 -10.80 -14.27
N PRO A 357 -21.67 -11.07 -14.25
CA PRO A 357 -22.61 -10.37 -15.15
C PRO A 357 -22.52 -8.87 -14.87
N SER A 358 -22.40 -8.05 -15.92
CA SER A 358 -22.49 -6.60 -15.85
C SER A 358 -23.89 -6.22 -15.32
N VAL A 359 -24.01 -5.97 -14.03
CA VAL A 359 -25.19 -5.32 -13.46
C VAL A 359 -25.07 -3.84 -13.83
N LEU A 360 -25.54 -3.50 -15.04
CA LEU A 360 -25.84 -2.11 -15.38
C LEU A 360 -26.98 -1.67 -14.45
N PRO A 361 -26.87 -0.52 -13.75
CA PRO A 361 -28.03 0.03 -13.06
C PRO A 361 -29.07 0.35 -14.12
N ALA A 362 -30.26 -0.23 -13.98
CA ALA A 362 -31.41 0.10 -14.79
C ALA A 362 -31.64 1.61 -14.71
N SER A 363 -31.59 2.28 -15.86
CA SER A 363 -31.99 3.68 -16.02
C SER A 363 -33.42 3.82 -15.53
N ALA A 364 -33.60 4.47 -14.36
CA ALA A 364 -34.90 4.95 -13.95
C ALA A 364 -35.38 5.99 -14.98
N LYS A 365 -36.49 5.65 -15.66
CA LYS A 365 -37.30 6.58 -16.45
C LYS A 365 -38.06 7.50 -15.53
#